data_62b09a52140732285f4e46c65d73eec5
#
_entry.id   62b09a52140732285f4e46c65d73eec5
#
_cell.length_a   1.000
_cell.length_b   1.000
_cell.length_c   1.000
_cell.angle_alpha   90.00
_cell.angle_beta   90.00
_cell.angle_gamma   90.00
#
_symmetry.space_group_name_H-M   'P 1'
#
loop_
_entity.id
_entity.type
_entity.pdbx_description
1 polymer ?
#
loop_
_entity_poly.entity_id
_entity_poly.type
_entity_poly.pdbx_seq_one_letter_code
_entity_poly.pdbx_strand_id
1 'polypeptide(L)'
;VGDGAMTAGMAFEAMNDAVAHNADLMVVLNDNDMSISCSTGGFAKHLAAIWESGQSVHISEQGEAYVQPHPKWSYNSRLHQSATEAADNLFKAIGFDYFGPFDGHNVKELAQVFEALKKRSGPRLIHVYTKKGKGFEPAEANQIKYHAITKINAKAAPQTAPKYSDVFGQWLCDQAAQDS
;
A
#
# COMPACT_ATOMS: atom_id res chain seq x y z
N VAL A 1 -1.25 6.68 5.88
CA VAL A 1 -0.16 6.84 4.89
C VAL A 1 -0.35 5.81 3.80
N GLY A 2 -0.27 6.18 2.52
CA GLY A 2 -0.32 5.22 1.40
C GLY A 2 1.03 4.52 1.21
N ASP A 3 1.00 3.31 0.64
CA ASP A 3 2.19 2.51 0.32
C ASP A 3 3.22 3.28 -0.53
N GLY A 4 2.78 4.00 -1.56
CA GLY A 4 3.64 4.87 -2.36
C GLY A 4 4.29 6.01 -1.56
N ALA A 5 3.58 6.61 -0.61
CA ALA A 5 4.12 7.67 0.23
C ALA A 5 5.14 7.14 1.27
N MET A 6 4.99 5.88 1.68
CA MET A 6 5.95 5.22 2.58
C MET A 6 7.33 5.00 1.96
N THR A 7 7.47 5.13 0.64
CA THR A 7 8.79 5.06 -0.02
C THR A 7 9.60 6.36 0.10
N ALA A 8 9.00 7.44 0.61
CA ALA A 8 9.68 8.71 0.82
C ALA A 8 10.58 8.68 2.08
N GLY A 9 11.75 9.32 2.01
CA GLY A 9 12.72 9.33 3.11
C GLY A 9 12.14 9.85 4.42
N MET A 10 11.33 10.91 4.38
CA MET A 10 10.66 11.49 5.57
C MET A 10 9.79 10.48 6.32
N ALA A 11 9.19 9.49 5.65
CA ALA A 11 8.41 8.47 6.33
C ALA A 11 9.28 7.58 7.21
N PHE A 12 10.46 7.20 6.72
CA PHE A 12 11.43 6.42 7.48
C PHE A 12 12.06 7.21 8.62
N GLU A 13 12.37 8.49 8.40
CA GLU A 13 12.86 9.40 9.45
C GLU A 13 11.84 9.53 10.57
N ALA A 14 10.56 9.74 10.23
CA ALA A 14 9.47 9.84 11.21
C ALA A 14 9.27 8.53 11.99
N MET A 15 9.35 7.37 11.32
CA MET A 15 9.26 6.07 12.01
C MET A 15 10.43 5.87 12.96
N ASN A 16 11.66 6.19 12.56
CA ASN A 16 12.83 6.10 13.41
C ASN A 16 12.69 6.98 14.67
N ASP A 17 12.23 8.22 14.50
CA ASP A 17 12.02 9.16 15.60
C ASP A 17 10.89 8.68 16.55
N ALA A 18 9.78 8.21 16.00
CA ALA A 18 8.66 7.69 16.79
C ALA A 18 9.07 6.54 17.70
N VAL A 19 9.90 5.63 17.23
CA VAL A 19 10.42 4.51 18.02
C VAL A 19 11.42 5.01 19.06
N ALA A 20 12.34 5.89 18.70
CA ALA A 20 13.35 6.44 19.63
C ALA A 20 12.71 7.12 20.86
N HIS A 21 11.57 7.79 20.66
CA HIS A 21 10.83 8.47 21.72
C HIS A 21 9.68 7.64 22.33
N ASN A 22 9.53 6.38 21.92
CA ASN A 22 8.39 5.54 22.28
C ASN A 22 7.05 6.29 22.14
N ALA A 23 6.89 7.00 21.01
CA ALA A 23 5.76 7.88 20.77
C ALA A 23 4.45 7.09 20.77
N ASP A 24 3.43 7.59 21.44
CA ASP A 24 2.09 7.01 21.41
C ASP A 24 1.41 7.35 20.07
N LEU A 25 1.89 6.71 19.01
CA LEU A 25 1.52 6.96 17.63
C LEU A 25 0.93 5.70 16.99
N MET A 26 -0.22 5.87 16.33
CA MET A 26 -0.84 4.83 15.52
C MET A 26 -0.75 5.21 14.05
N VAL A 27 0.03 4.46 13.27
CA VAL A 27 0.20 4.64 11.84
C VAL A 27 -0.71 3.65 11.10
N VAL A 28 -1.56 4.15 10.23
CA VAL A 28 -2.34 3.30 9.31
C VAL A 28 -1.66 3.32 7.95
N LEU A 29 -1.10 2.17 7.57
CA LEU A 29 -0.55 1.95 6.23
C LEU A 29 -1.67 1.45 5.32
N ASN A 30 -2.09 2.28 4.37
CA ASN A 30 -3.05 1.91 3.34
C ASN A 30 -2.30 1.38 2.12
N ASP A 31 -2.24 0.06 2.01
CA ASP A 31 -1.62 -0.65 0.90
C ASP A 31 -2.67 -0.98 -0.16
N ASN A 32 -2.49 -0.46 -1.35
CA ASN A 32 -3.33 -0.78 -2.51
C ASN A 32 -2.52 -1.07 -3.77
N ASP A 33 -1.20 -1.31 -3.61
CA ASP A 33 -0.23 -1.55 -4.69
C ASP A 33 -0.21 -0.43 -5.75
N MET A 34 -0.62 0.76 -5.37
CA MET A 34 -0.78 1.89 -6.29
C MET A 34 -0.37 3.21 -5.64
N SER A 35 0.55 3.89 -6.32
CA SER A 35 0.75 5.32 -6.15
C SER A 35 -0.06 6.07 -7.23
N ILE A 36 0.58 6.80 -8.14
CA ILE A 36 -0.01 7.28 -9.41
C ILE A 36 -0.03 6.14 -10.43
N SER A 37 1.02 5.32 -10.43
CA SER A 37 1.16 4.05 -11.16
C SER A 37 1.33 2.90 -10.17
N CYS A 38 1.52 1.67 -10.66
CA CYS A 38 1.83 0.52 -9.81
C CYS A 38 3.08 0.80 -8.97
N SER A 39 3.07 0.36 -7.72
CA SER A 39 4.19 0.50 -6.81
C SER A 39 5.40 -0.31 -7.28
N THR A 40 6.60 0.21 -7.07
CA THR A 40 7.88 -0.40 -7.49
C THR A 40 8.92 -0.30 -6.39
N GLY A 41 10.03 -1.03 -6.56
CA GLY A 41 11.17 -0.98 -5.64
C GLY A 41 11.12 -2.01 -4.51
N GLY A 42 12.14 -1.97 -3.65
CA GLY A 42 12.32 -2.95 -2.57
C GLY A 42 11.21 -2.92 -1.53
N PHE A 43 10.69 -1.73 -1.21
CA PHE A 43 9.60 -1.59 -0.24
C PHE A 43 8.29 -2.22 -0.75
N ALA A 44 7.93 -2.02 -2.01
CA ALA A 44 6.75 -2.66 -2.61
C ALA A 44 6.89 -4.20 -2.66
N LYS A 45 8.11 -4.71 -2.94
CA LYS A 45 8.40 -6.15 -2.85
C LYS A 45 8.24 -6.67 -1.43
N HIS A 46 8.65 -5.90 -0.42
CA HIS A 46 8.49 -6.27 0.98
C HIS A 46 7.02 -6.36 1.39
N LEU A 47 6.18 -5.38 1.01
CA LEU A 47 4.73 -5.42 1.27
C LEU A 47 4.08 -6.63 0.58
N ALA A 48 4.46 -6.90 -0.67
CA ALA A 48 4.00 -8.08 -1.41
C ALA A 48 4.38 -9.38 -0.69
N ALA A 49 5.61 -9.49 -0.15
CA ALA A 49 6.06 -10.67 0.60
C ALA A 49 5.28 -10.86 1.91
N ILE A 50 4.97 -9.77 2.64
CA ILE A 50 4.10 -9.83 3.83
C ILE A 50 2.72 -10.39 3.44
N TRP A 51 2.14 -9.92 2.34
CA TRP A 51 0.86 -10.40 1.84
C TRP A 51 0.92 -11.88 1.43
N GLU A 52 1.95 -12.28 0.69
CA GLU A 52 2.14 -13.67 0.23
C GLU A 52 2.35 -14.67 1.36
N SER A 53 2.82 -14.22 2.54
CA SER A 53 2.92 -15.08 3.72
C SER A 53 1.59 -15.73 4.08
N GLY A 54 0.48 -15.15 3.67
CA GLY A 54 -0.87 -15.63 3.95
C GLY A 54 -1.25 -15.52 5.43
N GLN A 55 -0.51 -14.74 6.23
CA GLN A 55 -0.70 -14.59 7.66
C GLN A 55 -0.98 -13.12 8.02
N SER A 56 -1.84 -12.93 8.99
CA SER A 56 -2.18 -11.62 9.55
C SER A 56 -1.99 -11.63 11.06
N VAL A 57 -1.42 -10.56 11.60
CA VAL A 57 -1.29 -10.36 13.05
C VAL A 57 -2.50 -9.59 13.55
N HIS A 58 -3.28 -10.22 14.39
CA HIS A 58 -4.50 -9.68 15.00
C HIS A 58 -4.27 -9.31 16.47
N ILE A 59 -5.26 -8.64 17.05
CA ILE A 59 -5.31 -8.32 18.47
C ILE A 59 -6.63 -8.82 19.07
N SER A 60 -6.54 -9.48 20.22
CA SER A 60 -7.72 -9.93 20.98
C SER A 60 -8.35 -8.78 21.77
N GLU A 61 -9.56 -8.98 22.27
CA GLU A 61 -10.21 -8.01 23.19
C GLU A 61 -9.40 -7.78 24.47
N GLN A 62 -8.62 -8.78 24.88
CA GLN A 62 -7.71 -8.72 26.03
C GLN A 62 -6.40 -7.98 25.72
N GLY A 63 -6.17 -7.62 24.47
CA GLY A 63 -4.98 -6.89 24.03
C GLY A 63 -3.79 -7.79 23.66
N GLU A 64 -3.98 -9.09 23.51
CA GLU A 64 -2.92 -10.03 23.12
C GLU A 64 -2.83 -10.13 21.60
N ALA A 65 -1.60 -10.08 21.07
CA ALA A 65 -1.36 -10.28 19.64
C ALA A 65 -1.38 -11.79 19.31
N TYR A 66 -2.05 -12.16 18.23
CA TYR A 66 -2.07 -13.51 17.71
C TYR A 66 -2.02 -13.52 16.17
N VAL A 67 -1.57 -14.64 15.60
CA VAL A 67 -1.45 -14.80 14.15
C VAL A 67 -2.56 -15.70 13.65
N GLN A 68 -3.19 -15.32 12.54
CA GLN A 68 -4.16 -16.15 11.83
C GLN A 68 -3.99 -16.04 10.32
N PRO A 69 -4.44 -17.04 9.55
CA PRO A 69 -4.48 -16.93 8.10
C PRO A 69 -5.41 -15.79 7.66
N HIS A 70 -4.99 -15.02 6.66
CA HIS A 70 -5.88 -14.06 6.00
C HIS A 70 -6.41 -14.62 4.67
N PRO A 71 -7.57 -14.17 4.20
CA PRO A 71 -8.09 -14.57 2.89
C PRO A 71 -7.08 -14.21 1.80
N LYS A 72 -6.74 -15.19 0.94
CA LYS A 72 -5.96 -14.91 -0.26
C LYS A 72 -6.87 -14.20 -1.26
N TRP A 73 -6.84 -12.87 -1.26
CA TRP A 73 -7.43 -12.12 -2.35
C TRP A 73 -6.44 -12.07 -3.52
N SER A 74 -6.98 -11.98 -4.72
CA SER A 74 -6.13 -11.77 -5.89
C SER A 74 -5.49 -10.37 -5.81
N TYR A 75 -4.34 -10.34 -5.22
CA TYR A 75 -3.43 -9.20 -5.29
C TYR A 75 -2.86 -9.20 -6.71
N ASN A 76 -3.14 -8.19 -7.48
CA ASN A 76 -2.74 -8.11 -8.89
C ASN A 76 -1.35 -7.47 -9.06
N SER A 77 -0.45 -7.61 -8.09
CA SER A 77 0.89 -7.08 -8.22
C SER A 77 1.73 -7.90 -9.20
N ARG A 78 2.37 -7.22 -10.12
CA ARG A 78 3.39 -7.83 -10.99
C ARG A 78 4.63 -8.29 -10.19
N LEU A 79 4.74 -7.91 -8.92
CA LEU A 79 5.85 -8.23 -8.02
C LEU A 79 5.70 -9.61 -7.36
N HIS A 80 4.51 -10.21 -7.36
CA HIS A 80 4.24 -11.52 -6.77
C HIS A 80 5.09 -12.66 -7.31
N GLN A 81 5.59 -12.55 -8.53
CA GLN A 81 6.36 -13.62 -9.15
C GLN A 81 7.78 -13.79 -8.60
N SER A 82 8.23 -12.90 -7.72
CA SER A 82 9.60 -12.89 -7.20
C SER A 82 9.73 -12.96 -5.67
N ALA A 83 8.64 -13.02 -4.92
CA ALA A 83 8.67 -13.13 -3.45
C ALA A 83 8.73 -14.61 -3.05
N THR A 84 9.94 -15.15 -2.85
CA THR A 84 10.17 -16.58 -2.60
C THR A 84 10.40 -16.94 -1.14
N GLU A 85 10.52 -15.98 -0.23
CA GLU A 85 10.77 -16.24 1.20
C GLU A 85 9.92 -15.34 2.09
N ALA A 86 9.51 -15.87 3.26
CA ALA A 86 8.86 -15.09 4.31
C ALA A 86 9.82 -13.98 4.78
N ALA A 87 9.61 -12.77 4.32
CA ALA A 87 10.45 -11.64 4.71
C ALA A 87 10.20 -11.29 6.18
N ASP A 88 11.27 -11.10 6.93
CA ASP A 88 11.19 -10.48 8.25
C ASP A 88 10.47 -9.14 8.12
N ASN A 89 9.51 -8.89 8.99
CA ASN A 89 8.69 -7.70 8.91
C ASN A 89 9.51 -6.46 9.30
N LEU A 90 9.81 -5.59 8.32
CA LEU A 90 10.60 -4.37 8.48
C LEU A 90 10.05 -3.48 9.63
N PHE A 91 8.75 -3.36 9.76
CA PHE A 91 8.14 -2.51 10.79
C PHE A 91 8.42 -3.03 12.19
N LYS A 92 8.36 -4.36 12.38
CA LYS A 92 8.76 -5.01 13.64
C LYS A 92 10.25 -4.85 13.89
N ALA A 93 11.08 -4.98 12.87
CA ALA A 93 12.53 -4.83 12.97
C ALA A 93 12.95 -3.41 13.39
N ILE A 94 12.21 -2.38 12.95
CA ILE A 94 12.43 -0.99 13.38
C ILE A 94 11.95 -0.77 14.83
N GLY A 95 10.95 -1.52 15.31
CA GLY A 95 10.44 -1.41 16.68
C GLY A 95 8.95 -1.01 16.79
N PHE A 96 8.19 -1.10 15.70
CA PHE A 96 6.74 -0.93 15.76
C PHE A 96 6.02 -2.21 16.20
N ASP A 97 5.00 -2.06 17.00
CA ASP A 97 3.97 -3.10 17.16
C ASP A 97 3.17 -3.16 15.84
N TYR A 98 3.38 -4.22 15.06
CA TYR A 98 2.75 -4.39 13.74
C TYR A 98 1.52 -5.29 13.83
N PHE A 99 0.42 -4.84 13.17
CA PHE A 99 -0.84 -5.55 13.05
C PHE A 99 -1.33 -5.54 11.59
N GLY A 100 -1.91 -6.66 11.14
CA GLY A 100 -2.39 -6.84 9.78
C GLY A 100 -1.54 -7.84 8.98
N PRO A 101 -1.71 -7.89 7.65
CA PRO A 101 -2.61 -7.05 6.86
C PRO A 101 -4.10 -7.39 7.08
N PHE A 102 -4.95 -6.36 7.14
CA PHE A 102 -6.41 -6.48 7.27
C PHE A 102 -7.12 -6.08 5.99
N ASP A 103 -8.38 -6.55 5.81
CA ASP A 103 -9.25 -6.00 4.76
C ASP A 103 -9.66 -4.56 5.08
N GLY A 104 -9.08 -3.60 4.36
CA GLY A 104 -9.41 -2.18 4.50
C GLY A 104 -10.85 -1.82 4.10
N HIS A 105 -11.61 -2.74 3.48
CA HIS A 105 -13.03 -2.58 3.17
C HIS A 105 -13.94 -3.23 4.22
N ASN A 106 -13.39 -3.99 5.16
CA ASN A 106 -14.14 -4.56 6.29
C ASN A 106 -14.17 -3.57 7.47
N VAL A 107 -15.05 -2.57 7.37
CA VAL A 107 -15.18 -1.50 8.37
C VAL A 107 -15.47 -2.03 9.77
N LYS A 108 -16.23 -3.14 9.88
CA LYS A 108 -16.56 -3.74 11.18
C LYS A 108 -15.33 -4.29 11.87
N GLU A 109 -14.50 -5.03 11.17
CA GLU A 109 -13.25 -5.57 11.68
C GLU A 109 -12.26 -4.45 12.06
N LEU A 110 -12.10 -3.45 11.17
CA LEU A 110 -11.22 -2.31 11.44
C LEU A 110 -11.65 -1.54 12.69
N ALA A 111 -12.95 -1.33 12.91
CA ALA A 111 -13.45 -0.67 14.11
C ALA A 111 -13.05 -1.44 15.37
N GLN A 112 -13.16 -2.79 15.38
CA GLN A 112 -12.75 -3.63 16.50
C GLN A 112 -11.23 -3.55 16.74
N VAL A 113 -10.43 -3.60 15.66
CA VAL A 113 -8.97 -3.47 15.73
C VAL A 113 -8.57 -2.12 16.31
N PHE A 114 -9.16 -1.02 15.86
CA PHE A 114 -8.88 0.32 16.40
C PHE A 114 -9.27 0.43 17.89
N GLU A 115 -10.44 -0.10 18.28
CA GLU A 115 -10.88 -0.11 19.67
C GLU A 115 -9.93 -0.90 20.60
N ALA A 116 -9.36 -1.99 20.11
CA ALA A 116 -8.39 -2.76 20.87
C ALA A 116 -7.04 -2.04 20.94
N LEU A 117 -6.55 -1.49 19.80
CA LEU A 117 -5.23 -0.88 19.72
C LEU A 117 -5.13 0.48 20.40
N LYS A 118 -6.23 1.24 20.54
CA LYS A 118 -6.19 2.50 21.29
C LYS A 118 -5.92 2.33 22.77
N LYS A 119 -6.07 1.11 23.32
CA LYS A 119 -5.75 0.76 24.71
C LYS A 119 -4.27 0.46 24.91
N ARG A 120 -3.49 0.31 23.84
CA ARG A 120 -2.04 0.10 23.89
C ARG A 120 -1.33 1.44 23.73
N SER A 121 -0.12 1.54 24.24
CA SER A 121 0.78 2.69 24.10
C SER A 121 1.99 2.31 23.24
N GLY A 122 2.77 3.31 22.82
CA GLY A 122 3.94 3.15 21.98
C GLY A 122 3.62 3.19 20.47
N PRO A 123 4.62 3.07 19.61
CA PRO A 123 4.46 3.15 18.18
C PRO A 123 3.81 1.87 17.62
N ARG A 124 2.65 2.02 17.01
CA ARG A 124 1.85 0.92 16.43
C ARG A 124 1.62 1.17 14.96
N LEU A 125 1.71 0.12 14.14
CA LEU A 125 1.39 0.18 12.71
C LEU A 125 0.28 -0.82 12.37
N ILE A 126 -0.77 -0.29 11.75
CA ILE A 126 -1.89 -1.08 11.22
C ILE A 126 -1.75 -1.11 9.70
N HIS A 127 -1.48 -2.28 9.16
CA HIS A 127 -1.40 -2.50 7.71
C HIS A 127 -2.80 -2.89 7.22
N VAL A 128 -3.38 -2.07 6.36
CA VAL A 128 -4.65 -2.35 5.71
C VAL A 128 -4.46 -2.47 4.22
N TYR A 129 -5.06 -3.51 3.64
CA TYR A 129 -5.08 -3.69 2.21
C TYR A 129 -6.40 -3.18 1.62
N THR A 130 -6.31 -2.37 0.58
CA THR A 130 -7.48 -1.82 -0.10
C THR A 130 -7.38 -1.99 -1.62
N LYS A 131 -8.52 -2.03 -2.28
CA LYS A 131 -8.62 -1.94 -3.74
C LYS A 131 -8.98 -0.52 -4.14
N LYS A 132 -8.07 0.17 -4.83
CA LYS A 132 -8.30 1.54 -5.33
C LYS A 132 -9.49 1.57 -6.28
N GLY A 133 -10.43 2.49 -6.04
CA GLY A 133 -11.66 2.60 -6.83
C GLY A 133 -12.75 1.60 -6.48
N LYS A 134 -12.61 0.85 -5.36
CA LYS A 134 -13.60 -0.14 -4.90
C LYS A 134 -15.03 0.41 -4.88
N GLY A 135 -15.95 -0.37 -5.49
CA GLY A 135 -17.35 0.00 -5.62
C GLY A 135 -17.69 0.80 -6.89
N PHE A 136 -16.68 1.17 -7.70
CA PHE A 136 -16.87 1.78 -9.00
C PHE A 136 -16.15 0.97 -10.08
N GLU A 137 -16.86 0.07 -10.73
CA GLU A 137 -16.31 -0.91 -11.69
C GLU A 137 -15.33 -0.32 -12.72
N PRO A 138 -15.61 0.84 -13.37
CA PRO A 138 -14.66 1.43 -14.32
C PRO A 138 -13.30 1.82 -13.67
N ALA A 139 -13.31 2.25 -12.40
CA ALA A 139 -12.08 2.57 -11.68
C ALA A 139 -11.35 1.31 -11.23
N GLU A 140 -12.09 0.27 -10.84
CA GLU A 140 -11.52 -1.03 -10.51
C GLU A 140 -10.85 -1.69 -11.71
N ALA A 141 -11.39 -1.48 -12.92
CA ALA A 141 -10.85 -2.00 -14.17
C ALA A 141 -9.63 -1.21 -14.67
N ASN A 142 -9.55 0.10 -14.38
CA ASN A 142 -8.44 0.94 -14.83
C ASN A 142 -8.09 2.01 -13.78
N GLN A 143 -7.39 1.58 -12.73
CA GLN A 143 -7.04 2.40 -11.58
C GLN A 143 -6.15 3.62 -11.94
N ILE A 144 -5.28 3.47 -12.93
CA ILE A 144 -4.38 4.55 -13.39
C ILE A 144 -5.20 5.67 -14.02
N LYS A 145 -6.10 5.32 -14.95
CA LYS A 145 -6.96 6.30 -15.65
C LYS A 145 -7.85 7.06 -14.68
N TYR A 146 -8.33 6.39 -13.63
CA TYR A 146 -9.25 6.96 -12.65
C TYR A 146 -8.57 7.51 -11.39
N HIS A 147 -7.23 7.58 -11.38
CA HIS A 147 -6.49 8.15 -10.25
C HIS A 147 -6.82 9.64 -10.01
N ALA A 148 -6.93 10.43 -11.07
CA ALA A 148 -7.26 11.84 -11.00
C ALA A 148 -8.21 12.23 -12.16
N ILE A 149 -9.50 12.13 -11.91
CA ILE A 149 -10.54 12.56 -12.86
C ILE A 149 -11.28 13.77 -12.33
N THR A 150 -11.39 14.80 -13.16
CA THR A 150 -12.14 16.03 -12.82
C THR A 150 -13.62 15.95 -13.21
N LYS A 151 -13.97 15.09 -14.19
CA LYS A 151 -15.34 14.89 -14.68
C LYS A 151 -15.56 13.42 -15.08
N ILE A 152 -16.56 12.79 -14.50
CA ILE A 152 -16.89 11.36 -14.75
C ILE A 152 -17.45 11.13 -16.16
N ASN A 153 -18.17 12.11 -16.76
CA ASN A 153 -18.85 11.98 -18.05
C ASN A 153 -18.40 13.03 -19.08
N ALA A 154 -17.18 13.54 -18.99
CA ALA A 154 -16.67 14.42 -20.01
C ALA A 154 -16.49 13.60 -21.30
N LYS A 155 -17.32 13.85 -22.33
CA LYS A 155 -17.00 13.43 -23.68
C LYS A 155 -15.62 14.01 -24.00
N ALA A 156 -14.62 13.16 -24.17
CA ALA A 156 -13.29 13.59 -24.55
C ALA A 156 -13.45 14.35 -25.88
N ALA A 157 -13.06 15.63 -25.90
CA ALA A 157 -12.90 16.32 -27.17
C ALA A 157 -11.91 15.50 -28.02
N PRO A 158 -12.16 15.33 -29.34
CA PRO A 158 -11.24 14.61 -30.18
C PRO A 158 -9.86 15.27 -30.09
N GLN A 159 -8.88 14.51 -29.66
CA GLN A 159 -7.51 15.00 -29.54
C GLN A 159 -6.92 15.09 -30.95
N THR A 160 -6.78 16.29 -31.48
CA THR A 160 -6.33 16.53 -32.87
C THR A 160 -4.81 16.45 -33.02
N ALA A 161 -4.06 16.49 -31.93
CA ALA A 161 -2.61 16.35 -31.90
C ALA A 161 -2.14 15.63 -30.62
N PRO A 162 -1.03 14.88 -30.64
CA PRO A 162 -0.46 14.30 -29.46
C PRO A 162 0.03 15.40 -28.49
N LYS A 163 -0.02 15.13 -27.19
CA LYS A 163 0.54 16.06 -26.19
C LYS A 163 2.07 16.05 -26.28
N TYR A 164 2.70 17.17 -25.98
CA TYR A 164 4.16 17.26 -25.94
C TYR A 164 4.78 16.25 -24.98
N SER A 165 4.15 15.97 -23.84
CA SER A 165 4.58 14.94 -22.89
C SER A 165 4.60 13.54 -23.50
N ASP A 166 3.61 13.22 -24.35
CA ASP A 166 3.51 11.90 -24.98
C ASP A 166 4.59 11.74 -26.06
N VAL A 167 4.84 12.82 -26.85
CA VAL A 167 5.91 12.85 -27.84
C VAL A 167 7.28 12.72 -27.19
N PHE A 168 7.53 13.47 -26.11
CA PHE A 168 8.79 13.42 -25.38
C PHE A 168 9.00 12.07 -24.69
N GLY A 169 7.96 11.51 -24.09
CA GLY A 169 8.02 10.18 -23.48
C GLY A 169 8.34 9.09 -24.49
N GLN A 170 7.71 9.14 -25.67
CA GLN A 170 8.01 8.19 -26.74
C GLN A 170 9.46 8.34 -27.23
N TRP A 171 9.91 9.58 -27.44
CA TRP A 171 11.29 9.84 -27.83
C TRP A 171 12.32 9.28 -26.82
N LEU A 172 12.06 9.45 -25.49
CA LEU A 172 12.93 8.87 -24.46
C LEU A 172 12.98 7.35 -24.54
N CYS A 173 11.84 6.70 -24.74
CA CYS A 173 11.79 5.24 -24.90
C CYS A 173 12.57 4.78 -26.14
N ASP A 174 12.43 5.50 -27.25
CA ASP A 174 13.12 5.19 -28.50
C ASP A 174 14.64 5.37 -28.36
N GLN A 175 15.10 6.42 -27.65
CA GLN A 175 16.53 6.63 -27.37
C GLN A 175 17.09 5.54 -26.45
N ALA A 176 16.40 5.21 -25.37
CA ALA A 176 16.81 4.16 -24.44
C ALA A 176 16.90 2.76 -25.10
N ALA A 177 16.10 2.52 -26.14
CA ALA A 177 16.17 1.27 -26.90
C ALA A 177 17.37 1.20 -27.85
N GLN A 178 17.98 2.35 -28.22
CA GLN A 178 19.13 2.45 -29.11
C GLN A 178 20.46 2.47 -28.36
N ASP A 179 20.42 2.83 -27.06
CA ASP A 179 21.59 3.04 -26.21
C ASP A 179 21.71 1.88 -25.21
N SER A 180 22.02 0.68 -25.75
CA SER A 180 22.16 -0.58 -24.99
C SER A 180 23.60 -1.06 -24.86
#